data_80378eafede09f48087a8bdf95557b99
#
_entry.id   80378eafede09f48087a8bdf95557b99
#
_cell.length_a   1.000
_cell.length_b   1.000
_cell.length_c   1.000
_cell.angle_alpha   90.00
_cell.angle_beta   90.00
_cell.angle_gamma   90.00
#
_symmetry.space_group_name_H-M   'P 1'
#
loop_
_entity.id
_entity.type
_entity.pdbx_description
1 polymer ?
#
loop_
_entity_poly.entity_id
_entity_poly.type
_entity_poly.pdbx_seq_one_letter_code
_entity_poly.pdbx_strand_id
1 'polypeptide(L)'
;MSGLDTLISKSLDTTIKENLGKKTLQKVEDRLFEKYGINLTQAISDFTKLDTVLREFFGEGAEGLEKQFLENIVTLEESKAQNPNWIAIEDPSLAKLILESFGDEDKKNILNTVLDEPRIISEILETAKMPQTSGYRKINSLIDNGLLIVQGHVTTNDGKKVNKYKSIFENVTISIEKKSGCQDSSC
;
A
#
# COMPACT_ATOMS: atom_id res chain seq x y z
N MET A 1 -5.46 -6.82 9.08
CA MET A 1 -5.18 -5.62 8.26
C MET A 1 -5.47 -5.96 6.81
N SER A 2 -6.11 -5.06 6.07
CA SER A 2 -6.30 -5.25 4.64
C SER A 2 -4.95 -5.03 3.92
N GLY A 3 -4.79 -5.55 2.70
CA GLY A 3 -3.54 -5.35 1.96
C GLY A 3 -3.33 -3.89 1.55
N LEU A 4 -4.42 -3.16 1.37
CA LEU A 4 -4.39 -1.72 1.14
C LEU A 4 -3.77 -1.00 2.34
N ASP A 5 -4.12 -1.40 3.58
CA ASP A 5 -3.51 -0.83 4.80
C ASP A 5 -1.99 -1.04 4.81
N THR A 6 -1.50 -2.19 4.31
CA THR A 6 -0.06 -2.47 4.25
C THR A 6 0.65 -1.58 3.23
N LEU A 7 0.04 -1.36 2.06
CA LEU A 7 0.57 -0.46 1.03
C LEU A 7 0.58 0.99 1.52
N ILE A 8 -0.54 1.46 2.05
CA ILE A 8 -0.67 2.82 2.59
C ILE A 8 0.30 3.02 3.76
N SER A 9 0.46 2.02 4.64
CA SER A 9 1.40 2.11 5.77
C SER A 9 2.85 2.27 5.32
N LYS A 10 3.29 1.59 4.26
CA LYS A 10 4.65 1.77 3.72
C LYS A 10 4.87 3.16 3.12
N SER A 11 3.89 3.64 2.37
CA SER A 11 3.94 4.97 1.77
C SER A 11 3.86 6.05 2.85
N LEU A 12 3.00 5.86 3.86
CA LEU A 12 2.85 6.76 4.99
C LEU A 12 4.13 6.86 5.83
N ASP A 13 4.84 5.76 6.06
CA ASP A 13 6.15 5.75 6.74
C ASP A 13 7.16 6.67 6.03
N THR A 14 7.23 6.58 4.70
CA THR A 14 8.10 7.43 3.88
C THR A 14 7.67 8.90 3.94
N THR A 15 6.39 9.18 3.73
CA THR A 15 5.81 10.54 3.74
C THR A 15 6.02 11.22 5.09
N ILE A 16 5.80 10.53 6.21
CA ILE A 16 6.03 11.05 7.56
C ILE A 16 7.52 11.40 7.76
N LYS A 17 8.43 10.52 7.35
CA LYS A 17 9.88 10.73 7.45
C LYS A 17 10.35 11.95 6.67
N GLU A 18 9.80 12.17 5.48
CA GLU A 18 10.14 13.30 4.64
C GLU A 18 9.57 14.62 5.17
N ASN A 19 8.33 14.61 5.66
CA ASN A 19 7.65 15.84 6.10
C ASN A 19 8.05 16.33 7.49
N LEU A 20 8.28 15.43 8.45
CA LEU A 20 8.63 15.83 9.83
C LEU A 20 10.07 16.32 9.98
N GLY A 21 10.97 15.94 9.08
CA GLY A 21 12.40 16.20 9.20
C GLY A 21 13.07 15.39 10.33
N LYS A 22 14.37 15.14 10.19
CA LYS A 22 15.12 14.16 11.03
C LYS A 22 15.01 14.38 12.54
N LYS A 23 15.09 15.65 13.00
CA LYS A 23 15.06 15.96 14.45
C LYS A 23 13.70 15.72 15.10
N THR A 24 12.64 16.09 14.39
CA THR A 24 11.26 15.94 14.87
C THR A 24 10.84 14.49 14.81
N LEU A 25 11.18 13.81 13.72
CA LEU A 25 10.97 12.38 13.55
C LEU A 25 11.57 11.58 14.71
N GLN A 26 12.84 11.83 15.04
CA GLN A 26 13.52 11.15 16.16
C GLN A 26 12.76 11.34 17.47
N LYS A 27 12.30 12.56 17.77
CA LYS A 27 11.52 12.81 19.00
C LYS A 27 10.20 12.06 19.03
N VAL A 28 9.52 11.97 17.87
CA VAL A 28 8.26 11.20 17.75
C VAL A 28 8.52 9.72 17.94
N GLU A 29 9.58 9.16 17.32
CA GLU A 29 9.98 7.77 17.49
C GLU A 29 10.36 7.44 18.93
N ASP A 30 11.19 8.27 19.58
CA ASP A 30 11.57 8.12 20.97
C ASP A 30 10.33 8.12 21.87
N ARG A 31 9.38 9.02 21.62
CA ARG A 31 8.15 9.14 22.40
C ARG A 31 7.19 7.96 22.19
N LEU A 32 7.07 7.45 20.97
CA LEU A 32 6.32 6.23 20.68
C LEU A 32 6.92 5.03 21.43
N PHE A 33 8.24 4.94 21.44
CA PHE A 33 8.91 3.87 22.14
C PHE A 33 8.76 3.99 23.66
N GLU A 34 8.96 5.16 24.24
CA GLU A 34 8.80 5.41 25.69
C GLU A 34 7.36 5.11 26.17
N LYS A 35 6.35 5.55 25.41
CA LYS A 35 4.95 5.49 25.84
C LYS A 35 4.29 4.15 25.57
N TYR A 36 4.63 3.52 24.44
CA TYR A 36 3.95 2.33 23.94
C TYR A 36 4.86 1.14 23.62
N GLY A 37 6.19 1.31 23.66
CA GLY A 37 7.15 0.27 23.31
C GLY A 37 7.13 -0.13 21.82
N ILE A 38 6.68 0.77 20.94
CA ILE A 38 6.50 0.51 19.51
C ILE A 38 7.35 1.45 18.67
N ASN A 39 7.69 1.02 17.45
CA ASN A 39 8.33 1.86 16.43
C ASN A 39 7.29 2.59 15.56
N LEU A 40 7.77 3.50 14.69
CA LEU A 40 6.91 4.27 13.79
C LEU A 40 6.04 3.38 12.89
N THR A 41 6.61 2.35 12.29
CA THR A 41 5.88 1.43 11.39
C THR A 41 4.74 0.70 12.13
N GLN A 42 4.96 0.32 13.39
CA GLN A 42 3.91 -0.26 14.22
C GLN A 42 2.86 0.77 14.63
N ALA A 43 3.27 2.03 14.87
CA ALA A 43 2.35 3.13 15.18
C ALA A 43 1.47 3.50 13.98
N ILE A 44 1.99 3.43 12.77
CA ILE A 44 1.21 3.62 11.54
C ILE A 44 0.11 2.55 11.40
N SER A 45 0.38 1.33 11.85
CA SER A 45 -0.61 0.26 11.86
C SER A 45 -1.69 0.43 12.94
N ASP A 46 -1.41 1.22 13.98
CA ASP A 46 -2.34 1.64 15.04
C ASP A 46 -2.33 3.16 15.14
N PHE A 47 -2.98 3.80 14.17
CA PHE A 47 -2.93 5.24 13.95
C PHE A 47 -3.35 6.07 15.18
N THR A 48 -4.18 5.52 16.07
CA THR A 48 -4.58 6.17 17.32
C THR A 48 -3.39 6.50 18.22
N LYS A 49 -2.36 5.62 18.23
CA LYS A 49 -1.14 5.85 19.02
C LYS A 49 -0.26 6.92 18.38
N LEU A 50 -0.19 6.94 17.06
CA LEU A 50 0.53 7.97 16.31
C LEU A 50 -0.12 9.34 16.52
N ASP A 51 -1.44 9.45 16.32
CA ASP A 51 -2.22 10.67 16.56
C ASP A 51 -1.97 11.22 17.97
N THR A 52 -2.05 10.36 18.99
CA THR A 52 -1.81 10.78 20.38
C THR A 52 -0.42 11.41 20.55
N VAL A 53 0.62 10.83 19.97
CA VAL A 53 1.97 11.36 20.08
C VAL A 53 2.14 12.62 19.24
N LEU A 54 1.58 12.67 18.02
CA LEU A 54 1.61 13.89 17.20
C LEU A 54 0.91 15.06 17.89
N ARG A 55 -0.21 14.84 18.56
CA ARG A 55 -0.90 15.87 19.36
C ARG A 55 -0.08 16.34 20.54
N GLU A 56 0.75 15.52 21.17
CA GLU A 56 1.67 15.96 22.23
C GLU A 56 2.70 16.98 21.72
N PHE A 57 3.17 16.85 20.47
CA PHE A 57 4.17 17.75 19.87
C PHE A 57 3.57 18.95 19.14
N PHE A 58 2.44 18.77 18.48
CA PHE A 58 1.87 19.77 17.55
C PHE A 58 0.51 20.32 17.99
N GLY A 59 -0.08 19.80 19.08
CA GLY A 59 -1.39 20.23 19.57
C GLY A 59 -2.48 20.06 18.50
N GLU A 60 -3.25 21.10 18.27
CA GLU A 60 -4.30 21.12 17.24
C GLU A 60 -3.75 21.03 15.81
N GLY A 61 -2.47 21.37 15.60
CA GLY A 61 -1.81 21.26 14.30
C GLY A 61 -1.58 19.82 13.84
N ALA A 62 -1.68 18.82 14.74
CA ALA A 62 -1.50 17.40 14.40
C ALA A 62 -2.51 16.93 13.34
N GLU A 63 -3.77 17.34 13.46
CA GLU A 63 -4.82 16.97 12.50
C GLU A 63 -4.50 17.47 11.07
N GLY A 64 -3.97 18.70 10.96
CA GLY A 64 -3.54 19.25 9.68
C GLY A 64 -2.37 18.48 9.06
N LEU A 65 -1.41 18.05 9.89
CA LEU A 65 -0.29 17.22 9.44
C LEU A 65 -0.74 15.84 9.00
N GLU A 66 -1.62 15.19 9.75
CA GLU A 66 -2.17 13.89 9.43
C GLU A 66 -2.95 13.90 8.11
N LYS A 67 -3.78 14.94 7.93
CA LYS A 67 -4.49 15.15 6.68
C LYS A 67 -3.52 15.33 5.52
N GLN A 68 -2.46 16.12 5.67
CA GLN A 68 -1.43 16.32 4.67
C GLN A 68 -0.69 15.01 4.34
N PHE A 69 -0.39 14.17 5.35
CA PHE A 69 0.25 12.88 5.10
C PHE A 69 -0.64 11.95 4.27
N LEU A 70 -1.93 11.93 4.53
CA LEU A 70 -2.88 11.10 3.79
C LEU A 70 -3.16 11.63 2.39
N GLU A 71 -3.33 12.94 2.22
CA GLU A 71 -3.56 13.57 0.92
C GLU A 71 -2.36 13.41 -0.03
N ASN A 72 -1.14 13.35 0.49
CA ASN A 72 0.05 13.08 -0.31
C ASN A 72 0.14 11.62 -0.82
N ILE A 73 -0.68 10.72 -0.32
CA ILE A 73 -0.65 9.29 -0.68
C ILE A 73 -1.84 8.92 -1.54
N VAL A 74 -3.04 9.31 -1.12
CA VAL A 74 -4.30 8.89 -1.74
C VAL A 74 -5.30 10.05 -1.74
N THR A 75 -5.81 10.38 -2.91
CA THR A 75 -6.95 11.27 -3.06
C THR A 75 -8.20 10.44 -3.36
N LEU A 76 -9.24 10.62 -2.56
CA LEU A 76 -10.55 10.06 -2.85
C LEU A 76 -11.27 11.03 -3.80
N GLU A 77 -11.29 10.73 -5.09
CA GLU A 77 -12.04 11.55 -6.06
C GLU A 77 -13.54 11.34 -5.89
N GLU A 78 -14.21 12.28 -5.23
CA GLU A 78 -15.68 12.27 -5.12
C GLU A 78 -16.39 12.53 -6.45
N SER A 79 -15.73 13.16 -7.42
CA SER A 79 -16.36 13.70 -8.62
C SER A 79 -16.45 12.76 -9.85
N LYS A 80 -15.76 11.62 -9.85
CA LYS A 80 -15.85 10.61 -10.92
C LYS A 80 -16.38 9.26 -10.46
N ALA A 81 -16.72 9.14 -9.20
CA ALA A 81 -17.11 7.88 -8.59
C ALA A 81 -18.60 7.58 -8.79
N GLN A 82 -18.94 7.05 -9.95
CA GLN A 82 -20.08 6.11 -10.01
C GLN A 82 -19.75 4.80 -9.27
N ASN A 83 -18.55 4.67 -8.74
CA ASN A 83 -18.09 3.48 -8.01
C ASN A 83 -17.27 3.91 -6.77
N PRO A 84 -17.78 3.69 -5.53
CA PRO A 84 -17.13 4.11 -4.29
C PRO A 84 -15.82 3.36 -3.98
N ASN A 85 -15.39 2.43 -4.84
CA ASN A 85 -14.22 1.59 -4.64
C ASN A 85 -12.98 2.07 -5.41
N TRP A 86 -13.04 3.24 -6.07
CA TRP A 86 -11.89 3.80 -6.77
C TRP A 86 -11.06 4.69 -5.86
N ILE A 87 -9.74 4.53 -5.94
CA ILE A 87 -8.74 5.37 -5.26
C ILE A 87 -7.78 5.93 -6.30
N ALA A 88 -7.52 7.24 -6.24
CA ALA A 88 -6.39 7.86 -6.94
C ALA A 88 -5.14 7.76 -6.06
N ILE A 89 -4.01 7.39 -6.64
CA ILE A 89 -2.74 7.25 -5.92
C ILE A 89 -1.84 8.40 -6.34
N GLU A 90 -1.55 9.29 -5.38
CA GLU A 90 -0.74 10.48 -5.59
C GLU A 90 0.75 10.25 -5.26
N ASP A 91 1.06 9.28 -4.40
CA ASP A 91 2.43 8.95 -4.02
C ASP A 91 3.20 8.33 -5.20
N PRO A 92 4.29 8.98 -5.68
CA PRO A 92 5.04 8.49 -6.84
C PRO A 92 5.70 7.13 -6.61
N SER A 93 6.10 6.81 -5.37
CA SER A 93 6.76 5.55 -5.03
C SER A 93 5.76 4.41 -5.07
N LEU A 94 4.56 4.63 -4.53
CA LEU A 94 3.46 3.67 -4.57
C LEU A 94 2.96 3.48 -6.00
N ALA A 95 2.79 4.56 -6.78
CA ALA A 95 2.44 4.50 -8.19
C ALA A 95 3.47 3.70 -8.99
N LYS A 96 4.76 3.97 -8.79
CA LYS A 96 5.86 3.23 -9.43
C LYS A 96 5.80 1.73 -9.12
N LEU A 97 5.63 1.36 -7.84
CA LEU A 97 5.56 -0.02 -7.39
C LEU A 97 4.40 -0.78 -8.07
N ILE A 98 3.24 -0.15 -8.17
CA ILE A 98 2.07 -0.72 -8.83
C ILE A 98 2.35 -0.87 -10.33
N LEU A 99 2.85 0.17 -11.00
CA LEU A 99 3.19 0.14 -12.42
C LEU A 99 4.22 -0.95 -12.75
N GLU A 100 5.30 -1.08 -11.97
CA GLU A 100 6.30 -2.13 -12.13
C GLU A 100 5.73 -3.54 -11.92
N SER A 101 4.76 -3.68 -11.00
CA SER A 101 4.14 -4.98 -10.75
C SER A 101 3.16 -5.39 -11.84
N PHE A 102 2.36 -4.45 -12.35
CA PHE A 102 1.43 -4.71 -13.45
C PHE A 102 2.11 -4.67 -14.84
N GLY A 103 3.28 -4.05 -14.97
CA GLY A 103 4.12 -4.08 -16.15
C GLY A 103 4.92 -5.38 -16.33
N ASP A 104 5.13 -6.15 -15.27
CA ASP A 104 5.73 -7.48 -15.32
C ASP A 104 4.64 -8.51 -15.63
N GLU A 105 4.69 -9.12 -16.82
CA GLU A 105 3.68 -10.07 -17.33
C GLU A 105 3.45 -11.25 -16.38
N ASP A 106 4.52 -11.78 -15.79
CA ASP A 106 4.41 -12.90 -14.85
C ASP A 106 3.72 -12.47 -13.54
N LYS A 107 4.05 -11.30 -12.99
CA LYS A 107 3.39 -10.76 -11.80
C LYS A 107 1.92 -10.47 -12.08
N LYS A 108 1.62 -9.90 -13.24
CA LYS A 108 0.25 -9.65 -13.69
C LYS A 108 -0.54 -10.96 -13.80
N ASN A 109 0.06 -12.00 -14.39
CA ASN A 109 -0.56 -13.32 -14.48
C ASN A 109 -0.84 -13.91 -13.09
N ILE A 110 0.10 -13.79 -12.14
CA ILE A 110 -0.09 -14.21 -10.76
C ILE A 110 -1.29 -13.47 -10.13
N LEU A 111 -1.33 -12.13 -10.23
CA LEU A 111 -2.42 -11.32 -9.68
C LEU A 111 -3.78 -11.73 -10.27
N ASN A 112 -3.84 -11.97 -11.57
CA ASN A 112 -5.07 -12.38 -12.25
C ASN A 112 -5.60 -13.73 -11.74
N THR A 113 -4.75 -14.64 -11.30
CA THR A 113 -5.21 -15.97 -10.79
C THR A 113 -5.96 -15.86 -9.47
N VAL A 114 -5.82 -14.75 -8.74
CA VAL A 114 -6.34 -14.54 -7.39
C VAL A 114 -7.23 -13.30 -7.26
N LEU A 115 -7.79 -12.83 -8.38
CA LEU A 115 -8.74 -11.72 -8.38
C LEU A 115 -10.06 -12.11 -7.71
N ASP A 116 -10.62 -13.24 -8.11
CA ASP A 116 -11.95 -13.65 -7.68
C ASP A 116 -11.89 -14.46 -6.38
N GLU A 117 -10.99 -15.43 -6.31
CA GLU A 117 -10.89 -16.38 -5.20
C GLU A 117 -9.48 -16.46 -4.60
N PRO A 118 -9.38 -16.56 -3.26
CA PRO A 118 -8.10 -16.77 -2.59
C PRO A 118 -7.55 -18.17 -2.89
N ARG A 119 -6.28 -18.27 -3.30
CA ARG A 119 -5.59 -19.52 -3.64
C ARG A 119 -4.30 -19.72 -2.85
N ILE A 120 -3.88 -20.96 -2.68
CA ILE A 120 -2.56 -21.30 -2.15
C ILE A 120 -1.49 -21.11 -3.24
N ILE A 121 -0.23 -20.93 -2.84
CA ILE A 121 0.87 -20.62 -3.78
C ILE A 121 1.01 -21.69 -4.87
N SER A 122 0.87 -22.97 -4.54
CA SER A 122 0.95 -24.06 -5.53
C SER A 122 -0.11 -23.95 -6.62
N GLU A 123 -1.36 -23.64 -6.26
CA GLU A 123 -2.47 -23.44 -7.20
C GLU A 123 -2.25 -22.20 -8.08
N ILE A 124 -1.71 -21.11 -7.49
CA ILE A 124 -1.37 -19.90 -8.22
C ILE A 124 -0.32 -20.20 -9.30
N LEU A 125 0.77 -20.90 -8.94
CA LEU A 125 1.85 -21.23 -9.86
C LEU A 125 1.41 -22.19 -10.97
N GLU A 126 0.58 -23.17 -10.64
CA GLU A 126 -0.01 -24.10 -11.61
C GLU A 126 -0.90 -23.36 -12.60
N THR A 127 -1.82 -22.53 -12.10
CA THR A 127 -2.75 -21.75 -12.93
C THR A 127 -2.02 -20.75 -13.81
N ALA A 128 -1.00 -20.06 -13.27
CA ALA A 128 -0.16 -19.12 -14.01
C ALA A 128 0.85 -19.83 -14.94
N LYS A 129 0.93 -21.15 -14.91
CA LYS A 129 1.87 -21.98 -15.70
C LYS A 129 3.34 -21.56 -15.49
N MET A 130 3.70 -21.27 -14.25
CA MET A 130 5.02 -20.76 -13.90
C MET A 130 5.89 -21.82 -13.23
N PRO A 131 7.22 -21.83 -13.53
CA PRO A 131 8.17 -22.65 -12.80
C PRO A 131 8.20 -22.23 -11.32
N GLN A 132 8.28 -23.22 -10.41
CA GLN A 132 8.23 -22.97 -8.96
C GLN A 132 9.28 -21.94 -8.51
N THR A 133 10.55 -22.11 -8.91
CA THR A 133 11.66 -21.26 -8.44
C THR A 133 11.47 -19.77 -8.77
N SER A 134 11.13 -19.45 -10.02
CA SER A 134 10.87 -18.06 -10.44
C SER A 134 9.54 -17.53 -9.88
N GLY A 135 8.53 -18.39 -9.84
CA GLY A 135 7.21 -18.04 -9.34
C GLY A 135 7.19 -17.68 -7.86
N TYR A 136 7.84 -18.47 -7.01
CA TYR A 136 7.95 -18.14 -5.58
C TYR A 136 8.62 -16.78 -5.36
N ARG A 137 9.67 -16.44 -6.10
CA ARG A 137 10.33 -15.13 -5.98
C ARG A 137 9.38 -13.98 -6.33
N LYS A 138 8.59 -14.13 -7.41
CA LYS A 138 7.64 -13.11 -7.84
C LYS A 138 6.46 -13.00 -6.86
N ILE A 139 5.93 -14.12 -6.38
CA ILE A 139 4.88 -14.13 -5.36
C ILE A 139 5.35 -13.44 -4.06
N ASN A 140 6.55 -13.79 -3.57
CA ASN A 140 7.11 -13.13 -2.39
C ASN A 140 7.28 -11.62 -2.60
N SER A 141 7.77 -11.20 -3.78
CA SER A 141 7.83 -9.78 -4.13
C SER A 141 6.46 -9.10 -4.09
N LEU A 142 5.39 -9.74 -4.55
CA LEU A 142 4.03 -9.20 -4.50
C LEU A 142 3.49 -9.16 -3.06
N ILE A 143 3.81 -10.16 -2.23
CA ILE A 143 3.46 -10.18 -0.79
C ILE A 143 4.21 -9.07 -0.05
N ASP A 144 5.51 -8.95 -0.26
CA ASP A 144 6.37 -7.94 0.38
C ASP A 144 5.95 -6.52 -0.01
N ASN A 145 5.46 -6.35 -1.23
CA ASN A 145 4.90 -5.10 -1.74
C ASN A 145 3.44 -4.87 -1.32
N GLY A 146 2.79 -5.83 -0.64
CA GLY A 146 1.42 -5.71 -0.17
C GLY A 146 0.35 -5.84 -1.26
N LEU A 147 0.71 -6.28 -2.48
CA LEU A 147 -0.23 -6.50 -3.59
C LEU A 147 -0.95 -7.85 -3.49
N LEU A 148 -0.34 -8.82 -2.78
CA LEU A 148 -0.95 -10.07 -2.37
C LEU A 148 -1.09 -10.11 -0.85
N ILE A 149 -2.27 -10.45 -0.38
CA ILE A 149 -2.58 -10.55 1.06
C ILE A 149 -3.04 -11.95 1.42
N VAL A 150 -2.82 -12.32 2.68
CA VAL A 150 -3.37 -13.55 3.21
C VAL A 150 -4.87 -13.38 3.46
N GLN A 151 -5.67 -14.18 2.77
CA GLN A 151 -7.11 -14.24 2.97
C GLN A 151 -7.54 -15.69 3.27
N GLY A 152 -7.31 -16.12 4.50
CA GLY A 152 -7.64 -17.44 4.95
C GLY A 152 -6.50 -18.47 4.82
N HIS A 153 -6.80 -19.69 5.16
CA HIS A 153 -5.87 -20.81 5.10
C HIS A 153 -6.61 -22.12 4.82
N VAL A 154 -5.89 -23.11 4.33
CA VAL A 154 -6.34 -24.51 4.24
C VAL A 154 -5.47 -25.36 5.14
N THR A 155 -6.05 -26.44 5.67
CA THR A 155 -5.28 -27.47 6.37
C THR A 155 -5.05 -28.61 5.38
N THR A 156 -3.78 -28.93 5.15
CA THR A 156 -3.37 -30.05 4.28
C THR A 156 -3.63 -31.38 4.97
N ASN A 157 -3.59 -32.48 4.22
CA ASN A 157 -3.85 -33.85 4.74
C ASN A 157 -2.85 -34.24 5.85
N ASP A 158 -1.68 -33.65 5.91
CA ASP A 158 -0.65 -33.82 6.93
C ASP A 158 -0.83 -32.86 8.12
N GLY A 159 -1.95 -32.12 8.20
CA GLY A 159 -2.30 -31.25 9.31
C GLY A 159 -1.62 -29.88 9.28
N LYS A 160 -0.86 -29.51 8.24
CA LYS A 160 -0.21 -28.21 8.12
C LYS A 160 -1.19 -27.16 7.63
N LYS A 161 -1.12 -25.95 8.21
CA LYS A 161 -1.85 -24.79 7.73
C LYS A 161 -1.07 -24.11 6.61
N VAL A 162 -1.70 -23.92 5.47
CA VAL A 162 -1.17 -23.23 4.30
C VAL A 162 -2.03 -21.99 4.01
N ASN A 163 -1.39 -20.83 3.89
CA ASN A 163 -2.09 -19.58 3.62
C ASN A 163 -2.65 -19.54 2.20
N LYS A 164 -3.86 -18.98 2.09
CA LYS A 164 -4.46 -18.56 0.83
C LYS A 164 -4.20 -17.06 0.61
N TYR A 165 -3.92 -16.69 -0.61
CA TYR A 165 -3.60 -15.32 -1.01
C TYR A 165 -4.64 -14.79 -1.98
N LYS A 166 -4.94 -13.49 -1.87
CA LYS A 166 -5.82 -12.74 -2.77
C LYS A 166 -5.16 -11.43 -3.20
N SER A 167 -5.49 -10.94 -4.41
CA SER A 167 -5.12 -9.61 -4.85
C SER A 167 -5.91 -8.56 -4.07
N ILE A 168 -5.27 -7.41 -3.77
CA ILE A 168 -5.96 -6.27 -3.13
C ILE A 168 -6.71 -5.40 -4.14
N PHE A 169 -6.33 -5.46 -5.41
CA PHE A 169 -6.98 -4.73 -6.50
C PHE A 169 -7.68 -5.69 -7.44
N GLU A 170 -8.89 -5.32 -7.83
CA GLU A 170 -9.64 -6.01 -8.88
C GLU A 170 -9.28 -5.45 -10.27
N ASN A 171 -8.96 -4.16 -10.33
CA ASN A 171 -8.61 -3.48 -11.56
C ASN A 171 -7.66 -2.30 -11.29
N VAL A 172 -6.81 -1.98 -12.26
CA VAL A 172 -5.95 -0.80 -12.24
C VAL A 172 -6.13 -0.04 -13.55
N THR A 173 -6.55 1.22 -13.44
CA THR A 173 -6.68 2.13 -14.58
C THR A 173 -5.67 3.25 -14.44
N ILE A 174 -4.95 3.54 -15.52
CA ILE A 174 -3.96 4.62 -15.57
C ILE A 174 -4.56 5.75 -16.39
N SER A 175 -4.69 6.94 -15.77
CA SER A 175 -5.13 8.16 -16.44
C SER A 175 -3.92 9.08 -16.65
N ILE A 176 -3.76 9.57 -17.87
CA ILE A 176 -2.69 10.52 -18.21
C ILE A 176 -3.35 11.82 -18.65
N GLU A 177 -3.18 12.87 -17.86
CA GLU A 177 -3.63 14.21 -18.22
C GLU A 177 -2.56 14.94 -19.03
N LYS A 178 -2.95 15.43 -20.20
CA LYS A 178 -2.10 16.30 -21.01
C LYS A 178 -2.18 17.71 -20.45
N LYS A 179 -1.05 18.26 -20.01
CA LYS A 179 -0.96 19.69 -19.65
C LYS A 179 -1.41 20.52 -20.86
N SER A 180 -2.53 21.22 -20.73
CA SER A 180 -2.93 22.20 -21.74
C SER A 180 -1.83 23.24 -21.82
N GLY A 181 -1.16 23.31 -22.99
CA GLY A 181 -0.10 24.29 -23.23
C GLY A 181 -0.64 25.69 -22.98
N CYS A 182 0.16 26.53 -22.33
CA CYS A 182 -0.03 27.95 -22.37
C CYS A 182 -0.19 28.34 -23.84
N GLN A 183 -1.34 28.87 -24.22
CA GLN A 183 -1.46 29.62 -25.46
C GLN A 183 -0.57 30.85 -25.26
N ASP A 184 0.55 30.90 -25.99
CA ASP A 184 1.30 32.11 -26.20
C ASP A 184 0.36 33.16 -26.81
N SER A 185 -0.11 34.05 -25.97
CA SER A 185 -0.69 35.32 -26.40
C SER A 185 0.45 36.26 -26.67
N SER A 186 1.08 36.12 -27.81
CA SER A 186 1.88 37.15 -28.41
C SER A 186 1.02 37.98 -29.35
N CYS A 187 0.71 39.19 -28.95
CA CYS A 187 0.58 40.35 -29.82
C CYS A 187 0.72 41.60 -28.95
#